data_4715392a05d554be4929bb264a85f3ab
#
_entry.id   4715392a05d554be4929bb264a85f3ab
#
_cell.length_a   1.000
_cell.length_b   1.000
_cell.length_c   1.000
_cell.angle_alpha   90.00
_cell.angle_beta   90.00
_cell.angle_gamma   90.00
#
_symmetry.space_group_name_H-M   'P 1'
#
loop_
_entity.id
_entity.type
_entity.pdbx_description
1 polymer ?
#
loop_
_entity_poly.entity_id
_entity_poly.type
_entity_poly.pdbx_seq_one_letter_code
_entity_poly.pdbx_strand_id
1 'polypeptide(L)'
;MAQTPEFKYAPMFQHGADTTEYYHFSKDYVSVGEFEGHPILKVEAEGLTKMINQAFRDVSFLLRRSHNEQVAKILTDPEASANDKYVALTFLRNAEVAAKGKLPLCQDTGTAIVHGEKGQQVWTGYCDEEAISKGVYLTYTQENLRYSQNAPLTMYDEVNTKCNLPAQIDIEATEGMEYKFLCVTKGGGSANKTYLYQETKAILNPATLVPFLVGKMKTLGTAACPPYHIAIVIGGTSAEKNLLTVKLASTHYYDNLPTTGDETGRAFRDLELEKELLREAHNIGLGAQFGGKYFCHDIRVVRLPRHGASCPVGLGVSCSADRNILCKVNKDGLWIEKMDDNPASLIPEELRKAGEGEVVRIDLNRPMAEVLEELKKYPVATRLSLNGTIIVGRDIAHAKLKERLDRGEELPQYIKDHPIYYAGPAKTPEGMACGSMGPTTAGRMDPYVDLFQSHGGSMIMLAKGNRSQAVTDACKKHGGFYLGSIGGPAAILAQNNIKSIECVEFPELGMEAVWKIEVEDFPAFILVDDKGNDFFQQIQPLCCKN
;
A
#
# COMPACT_ATOMS: atom_id res chain seq x y z
N MET A 1 24.61 -47.17 17.83
CA MET A 1 23.69 -46.67 16.79
C MET A 1 22.86 -45.60 17.46
N ALA A 2 22.75 -44.41 16.89
CA ALA A 2 21.84 -43.39 17.41
C ALA A 2 20.40 -43.92 17.27
N GLN A 3 19.58 -43.83 18.32
CA GLN A 3 18.19 -44.22 18.27
C GLN A 3 17.48 -43.34 17.23
N THR A 4 16.74 -43.97 16.32
CA THR A 4 15.86 -43.24 15.38
C THR A 4 14.82 -42.50 16.22
N PRO A 5 14.65 -41.17 16.03
CA PRO A 5 13.62 -40.43 16.76
C PRO A 5 12.23 -41.01 16.48
N GLU A 6 11.38 -41.04 17.51
CA GLU A 6 9.98 -41.38 17.33
C GLU A 6 9.28 -40.34 16.44
N PHE A 7 8.44 -40.78 15.50
CA PHE A 7 7.65 -39.87 14.67
C PHE A 7 6.65 -39.11 15.55
N LYS A 8 6.75 -37.76 15.54
CA LYS A 8 5.78 -36.84 16.14
C LYS A 8 5.46 -35.76 15.13
N TYR A 9 4.20 -35.66 14.77
CA TYR A 9 3.74 -34.58 13.91
C TYR A 9 3.39 -33.36 14.75
N ALA A 10 3.85 -32.17 14.30
CA ALA A 10 3.39 -30.88 14.79
C ALA A 10 3.28 -29.92 13.59
N PRO A 11 2.19 -29.15 13.46
CA PRO A 11 2.08 -28.16 12.40
C PRO A 11 3.11 -27.05 12.63
N MET A 12 3.69 -26.53 11.53
CA MET A 12 4.64 -25.41 11.60
C MET A 12 3.98 -24.15 12.17
N PHE A 13 2.78 -23.83 11.74
CA PHE A 13 2.00 -22.70 12.23
C PHE A 13 0.94 -23.17 13.23
N GLN A 14 1.19 -22.89 14.50
CA GLN A 14 0.28 -23.23 15.60
C GLN A 14 -0.47 -21.97 16.00
N HIS A 15 -1.60 -21.71 15.36
CA HIS A 15 -2.42 -20.55 15.65
C HIS A 15 -3.10 -20.64 17.02
N GLY A 16 -3.11 -19.53 17.76
CA GLY A 16 -3.95 -19.36 18.93
C GLY A 16 -5.42 -19.15 18.57
N ALA A 17 -6.24 -18.80 19.56
CA ALA A 17 -7.66 -18.53 19.34
C ALA A 17 -7.88 -17.36 18.38
N ASP A 18 -8.87 -17.50 17.49
CA ASP A 18 -9.35 -16.41 16.64
C ASP A 18 -10.20 -15.46 17.49
N THR A 19 -9.75 -14.23 17.66
CA THR A 19 -10.43 -13.16 18.41
C THR A 19 -11.08 -12.13 17.50
N THR A 20 -11.13 -12.37 16.19
CA THR A 20 -11.69 -11.47 15.19
C THR A 20 -13.19 -11.30 15.39
N GLU A 21 -13.68 -10.07 15.38
CA GLU A 21 -15.10 -9.77 15.36
C GLU A 21 -15.64 -9.94 13.93
N TYR A 22 -16.59 -10.84 13.75
CA TYR A 22 -17.25 -11.09 12.47
C TYR A 22 -18.70 -10.62 12.51
N TYR A 23 -19.21 -10.15 11.39
CA TYR A 23 -20.65 -10.06 11.18
C TYR A 23 -21.15 -11.25 10.34
N HIS A 24 -22.38 -11.63 10.59
CA HIS A 24 -23.02 -12.72 9.88
C HIS A 24 -23.52 -12.22 8.52
N PHE A 25 -22.84 -12.65 7.44
CA PHE A 25 -23.18 -12.21 6.08
C PHE A 25 -24.42 -12.93 5.54
N SER A 26 -24.51 -14.25 5.68
CA SER A 26 -25.67 -15.04 5.24
C SER A 26 -25.75 -16.40 5.95
N LYS A 27 -26.97 -16.85 6.21
CA LYS A 27 -27.28 -18.23 6.68
C LYS A 27 -27.45 -19.20 5.51
N ASP A 28 -27.75 -18.67 4.33
CA ASP A 28 -27.96 -19.46 3.13
C ASP A 28 -26.62 -19.95 2.56
N TYR A 29 -26.67 -20.81 1.56
CA TYR A 29 -25.51 -21.33 0.82
C TYR A 29 -24.66 -22.37 1.54
N VAL A 30 -25.07 -22.81 2.73
CA VAL A 30 -24.40 -23.89 3.46
C VAL A 30 -25.42 -24.96 3.87
N SER A 31 -24.99 -26.20 3.88
CA SER A 31 -25.74 -27.32 4.45
C SER A 31 -24.78 -28.38 4.98
N VAL A 32 -25.25 -29.19 5.94
CA VAL A 32 -24.45 -30.27 6.51
C VAL A 32 -25.05 -31.60 6.04
N GLY A 33 -24.24 -32.39 5.39
CA GLY A 33 -24.52 -33.79 5.04
C GLY A 33 -23.62 -34.72 5.82
N GLU A 34 -23.65 -36.00 5.46
CA GLU A 34 -22.84 -37.04 6.09
C GLU A 34 -22.22 -37.93 5.00
N PHE A 35 -20.94 -38.28 5.20
CA PHE A 35 -20.26 -39.27 4.39
C PHE A 35 -19.48 -40.21 5.33
N GLU A 36 -19.79 -41.51 5.25
CA GLU A 36 -19.19 -42.57 6.08
C GLU A 36 -19.22 -42.25 7.60
N GLY A 37 -20.32 -41.68 8.10
CA GLY A 37 -20.49 -41.31 9.51
C GLY A 37 -19.79 -40.02 9.92
N HIS A 38 -19.14 -39.31 8.99
CA HIS A 38 -18.50 -38.01 9.23
C HIS A 38 -19.38 -36.88 8.70
N PRO A 39 -19.58 -35.79 9.46
CA PRO A 39 -20.28 -34.62 8.96
C PRO A 39 -19.48 -33.92 7.88
N ILE A 40 -20.12 -33.49 6.82
CA ILE A 40 -19.55 -32.78 5.68
C ILE A 40 -20.31 -31.46 5.49
N LEU A 41 -19.57 -30.36 5.53
CA LEU A 41 -20.10 -29.04 5.21
C LEU A 41 -20.12 -28.86 3.69
N LYS A 42 -21.29 -28.72 3.10
CA LYS A 42 -21.45 -28.31 1.70
C LYS A 42 -21.54 -26.79 1.63
N VAL A 43 -20.77 -26.18 0.74
CA VAL A 43 -20.79 -24.74 0.44
C VAL A 43 -21.17 -24.54 -1.01
N GLU A 44 -22.16 -23.69 -1.29
CA GLU A 44 -22.60 -23.40 -2.65
C GLU A 44 -21.72 -22.33 -3.32
N ALA A 45 -21.47 -22.47 -4.62
CA ALA A 45 -20.62 -21.57 -5.40
C ALA A 45 -21.09 -20.11 -5.35
N GLU A 46 -22.40 -19.89 -5.39
CA GLU A 46 -22.99 -18.55 -5.31
C GLU A 46 -22.67 -17.88 -3.98
N GLY A 47 -22.76 -18.63 -2.86
CA GLY A 47 -22.43 -18.12 -1.54
C GLY A 47 -20.98 -17.69 -1.44
N LEU A 48 -20.05 -18.53 -1.91
CA LEU A 48 -18.62 -18.21 -1.93
C LEU A 48 -18.36 -16.97 -2.80
N THR A 49 -18.92 -16.88 -4.00
CA THR A 49 -18.82 -15.73 -4.89
C THR A 49 -19.31 -14.44 -4.22
N LYS A 50 -20.49 -14.48 -3.58
CA LYS A 50 -21.09 -13.31 -2.92
C LYS A 50 -20.26 -12.86 -1.71
N MET A 51 -19.77 -13.79 -0.90
CA MET A 51 -18.92 -13.48 0.26
C MET A 51 -17.61 -12.81 -0.19
N ILE A 52 -16.94 -13.36 -1.20
CA ILE A 52 -15.70 -12.79 -1.74
C ILE A 52 -15.96 -11.41 -2.36
N ASN A 53 -17.04 -11.22 -3.11
CA ASN A 53 -17.43 -9.91 -3.64
C ASN A 53 -17.61 -8.88 -2.51
N GLN A 54 -18.36 -9.23 -1.45
CA GLN A 54 -18.55 -8.31 -0.33
C GLN A 54 -17.25 -8.03 0.43
N ALA A 55 -16.41 -9.05 0.66
CA ALA A 55 -15.13 -8.88 1.33
C ALA A 55 -14.19 -7.91 0.59
N PHE A 56 -14.06 -8.06 -0.74
CA PHE A 56 -13.25 -7.14 -1.54
C PHE A 56 -13.87 -5.75 -1.66
N ARG A 57 -15.20 -5.65 -1.61
CA ARG A 57 -15.88 -4.36 -1.50
C ARG A 57 -15.54 -3.69 -0.16
N ASP A 58 -15.71 -4.39 0.94
CA ASP A 58 -15.47 -3.85 2.28
C ASP A 58 -14.02 -3.36 2.41
N VAL A 59 -13.04 -4.17 2.03
CA VAL A 59 -11.62 -3.82 2.14
C VAL A 59 -11.18 -2.71 1.18
N SER A 60 -11.95 -2.42 0.14
CA SER A 60 -11.67 -1.29 -0.76
C SER A 60 -12.07 0.05 -0.18
N PHE A 61 -13.02 0.08 0.75
CA PHE A 61 -13.61 1.29 1.32
C PHE A 61 -13.39 1.44 2.83
N LEU A 62 -13.12 0.35 3.55
CA LEU A 62 -12.99 0.32 5.00
C LEU A 62 -11.61 -0.22 5.42
N LEU A 63 -11.16 0.19 6.59
CA LEU A 63 -9.97 -0.31 7.26
C LEU A 63 -10.34 -0.97 8.59
N ARG A 64 -9.43 -1.78 9.13
CA ARG A 64 -9.59 -2.32 10.49
C ARG A 64 -9.61 -1.19 11.51
N ARG A 65 -10.45 -1.33 12.53
CA ARG A 65 -10.47 -0.40 13.66
C ARG A 65 -9.12 -0.27 14.34
N SER A 66 -8.42 -1.39 14.53
CA SER A 66 -7.08 -1.42 15.13
C SER A 66 -6.05 -0.60 14.35
N HIS A 67 -6.10 -0.62 13.00
CA HIS A 67 -5.25 0.21 12.16
C HIS A 67 -5.57 1.70 12.34
N ASN A 68 -6.86 2.08 12.26
CA ASN A 68 -7.27 3.47 12.44
C ASN A 68 -6.91 4.01 13.84
N GLU A 69 -6.97 3.17 14.88
CA GLU A 69 -6.52 3.51 16.24
C GLU A 69 -5.01 3.76 16.31
N GLN A 70 -4.20 2.98 15.59
CA GLN A 70 -2.76 3.25 15.49
C GLN A 70 -2.48 4.59 14.79
N VAL A 71 -3.22 4.91 13.73
CA VAL A 71 -3.14 6.22 13.06
C VAL A 71 -3.55 7.34 14.02
N ALA A 72 -4.65 7.16 14.77
CA ALA A 72 -5.14 8.17 15.72
C ALA A 72 -4.15 8.46 16.86
N LYS A 73 -3.42 7.45 17.34
CA LYS A 73 -2.38 7.63 18.38
C LYS A 73 -1.30 8.62 17.97
N ILE A 74 -0.99 8.75 16.69
CA ILE A 74 -0.02 9.73 16.19
C ILE A 74 -0.45 11.15 16.52
N LEU A 75 -1.76 11.44 16.47
CA LEU A 75 -2.30 12.77 16.70
C LEU A 75 -2.01 13.31 18.12
N THR A 76 -1.95 12.41 19.09
CA THR A 76 -1.78 12.74 20.52
C THR A 76 -0.35 12.47 21.03
N ASP A 77 0.52 11.85 20.24
CA ASP A 77 1.91 11.60 20.64
C ASP A 77 2.70 12.94 20.66
N PRO A 78 3.26 13.34 21.80
CA PRO A 78 4.08 14.56 21.90
C PRO A 78 5.39 14.47 21.11
N GLU A 79 5.91 13.25 20.82
CA GLU A 79 7.12 13.03 20.04
C GLU A 79 6.86 13.01 18.51
N ALA A 80 5.59 12.96 18.09
CA ALA A 80 5.24 13.02 16.68
C ALA A 80 5.51 14.41 16.11
N SER A 81 6.14 14.44 14.92
CA SER A 81 6.36 15.69 14.20
C SER A 81 5.02 16.32 13.75
N ALA A 82 5.04 17.63 13.46
CA ALA A 82 3.87 18.28 12.88
C ALA A 82 3.43 17.62 11.55
N ASN A 83 4.41 17.15 10.75
CA ASN A 83 4.14 16.44 9.52
C ASN A 83 3.55 15.04 9.78
N ASP A 84 4.05 14.28 10.78
CA ASP A 84 3.44 13.01 11.17
C ASP A 84 1.96 13.20 11.51
N LYS A 85 1.65 14.19 12.35
CA LYS A 85 0.26 14.49 12.77
C LYS A 85 -0.62 14.92 11.61
N TYR A 86 -0.09 15.76 10.70
CA TYR A 86 -0.84 16.21 9.54
C TYR A 86 -1.18 15.04 8.60
N VAL A 87 -0.21 14.16 8.32
CA VAL A 87 -0.42 12.97 7.49
C VAL A 87 -1.41 12.01 8.15
N ALA A 88 -1.28 11.76 9.46
CA ALA A 88 -2.20 10.91 10.22
C ALA A 88 -3.64 11.42 10.20
N LEU A 89 -3.84 12.73 10.41
CA LEU A 89 -5.16 13.36 10.32
C LEU A 89 -5.76 13.21 8.91
N THR A 90 -4.93 13.38 7.88
CA THR A 90 -5.35 13.20 6.49
C THR A 90 -5.78 11.77 6.21
N PHE A 91 -5.10 10.76 6.78
CA PHE A 91 -5.49 9.36 6.64
C PHE A 91 -6.84 9.06 7.28
N LEU A 92 -7.10 9.54 8.50
CA LEU A 92 -8.39 9.35 9.16
C LEU A 92 -9.53 10.04 8.41
N ARG A 93 -9.32 11.25 7.93
CA ARG A 93 -10.29 11.96 7.07
C ARG A 93 -10.52 11.23 5.74
N ASN A 94 -9.46 10.65 5.16
CA ASN A 94 -9.59 9.83 3.96
C ASN A 94 -10.42 8.57 4.22
N ALA A 95 -10.19 7.89 5.35
CA ALA A 95 -10.97 6.72 5.74
C ALA A 95 -12.44 7.08 5.94
N GLU A 96 -12.76 8.25 6.52
CA GLU A 96 -14.12 8.76 6.66
C GLU A 96 -14.80 8.99 5.30
N VAL A 97 -14.07 9.58 4.34
CA VAL A 97 -14.58 9.79 2.97
C VAL A 97 -14.84 8.44 2.28
N ALA A 98 -13.89 7.52 2.38
CA ALA A 98 -13.99 6.20 1.74
C ALA A 98 -15.10 5.34 2.35
N ALA A 99 -15.34 5.42 3.66
CA ALA A 99 -16.40 4.68 4.36
C ALA A 99 -17.83 4.98 3.82
N LYS A 100 -18.00 6.07 3.06
CA LYS A 100 -19.27 6.35 2.34
C LYS A 100 -19.51 5.42 1.15
N GLY A 101 -18.55 4.56 0.78
CA GLY A 101 -18.67 3.52 -0.24
C GLY A 101 -18.73 4.02 -1.69
N LYS A 102 -18.25 5.24 -1.98
CA LYS A 102 -18.22 5.82 -3.34
C LYS A 102 -16.80 5.91 -3.91
N LEU A 103 -15.88 6.45 -3.14
CA LEU A 103 -14.48 6.64 -3.49
C LEU A 103 -13.63 5.62 -2.73
N PRO A 104 -12.90 4.70 -3.40
CA PRO A 104 -12.04 3.76 -2.71
C PRO A 104 -10.91 4.49 -1.95
N LEU A 105 -10.43 3.90 -0.87
CA LEU A 105 -9.38 4.42 0.01
C LEU A 105 -8.16 4.94 -0.75
N CYS A 106 -7.73 4.19 -1.77
CA CYS A 106 -6.54 4.48 -2.56
C CYS A 106 -6.88 4.37 -4.06
N GLN A 107 -6.19 5.15 -4.93
CA GLN A 107 -6.32 5.02 -6.38
C GLN A 107 -5.78 3.69 -6.90
N ASP A 108 -4.75 3.15 -6.25
CA ASP A 108 -4.26 1.80 -6.53
C ASP A 108 -5.11 0.80 -5.77
N THR A 109 -6.15 0.31 -6.43
CA THR A 109 -7.07 -0.65 -5.81
C THR A 109 -6.52 -2.09 -5.77
N GLY A 110 -5.27 -2.26 -6.19
CA GLY A 110 -4.41 -3.40 -5.92
C GLY A 110 -4.67 -4.63 -6.78
N THR A 111 -3.79 -5.61 -6.57
CA THR A 111 -4.01 -7.00 -6.99
C THR A 111 -4.83 -7.69 -5.91
N ALA A 112 -5.87 -8.42 -6.30
CA ALA A 112 -6.64 -9.26 -5.40
C ALA A 112 -5.86 -10.54 -5.06
N ILE A 113 -5.68 -10.81 -3.77
CA ILE A 113 -4.99 -11.99 -3.25
C ILE A 113 -5.91 -12.67 -2.25
N VAL A 114 -6.06 -13.97 -2.37
CA VAL A 114 -6.87 -14.80 -1.47
C VAL A 114 -5.99 -15.94 -0.97
N HIS A 115 -5.81 -16.01 0.34
CA HIS A 115 -5.25 -17.16 1.02
C HIS A 115 -6.37 -17.89 1.74
N GLY A 116 -6.61 -19.15 1.36
CA GLY A 116 -7.69 -19.98 1.88
C GLY A 116 -7.18 -21.18 2.68
N GLU A 117 -7.82 -21.47 3.80
CA GLU A 117 -7.65 -22.71 4.58
C GLU A 117 -8.93 -23.52 4.49
N LYS A 118 -8.93 -24.59 3.68
CA LYS A 118 -10.09 -25.45 3.43
C LYS A 118 -10.05 -26.70 4.30
N GLY A 119 -10.98 -26.80 5.24
CA GLY A 119 -11.15 -27.99 6.05
C GLY A 119 -11.43 -29.23 5.17
N GLN A 120 -10.86 -30.37 5.52
CA GLN A 120 -11.04 -31.62 4.75
C GLN A 120 -12.50 -32.13 4.71
N GLN A 121 -13.33 -31.65 5.64
CA GLN A 121 -14.76 -31.95 5.67
C GLN A 121 -15.61 -30.85 4.99
N VAL A 122 -14.98 -29.97 4.20
CA VAL A 122 -15.69 -28.97 3.38
C VAL A 122 -15.74 -29.46 1.93
N TRP A 123 -16.96 -29.63 1.45
CA TRP A 123 -17.22 -30.04 0.08
C TRP A 123 -17.86 -28.90 -0.71
N THR A 124 -17.23 -28.51 -1.81
CA THR A 124 -17.74 -27.49 -2.72
C THR A 124 -18.36 -28.10 -3.97
N GLY A 125 -17.74 -29.15 -4.54
CA GLY A 125 -18.24 -29.84 -5.73
C GLY A 125 -18.15 -29.03 -7.03
N TYR A 126 -17.43 -27.91 -7.01
CA TYR A 126 -17.16 -27.01 -8.13
C TYR A 126 -15.71 -26.49 -8.04
N CYS A 127 -15.28 -25.69 -9.01
CA CYS A 127 -13.98 -25.02 -8.98
C CYS A 127 -14.01 -23.82 -8.02
N ASP A 128 -13.34 -23.93 -6.88
CA ASP A 128 -13.27 -22.87 -5.87
C ASP A 128 -12.63 -21.60 -6.43
N GLU A 129 -11.55 -21.77 -7.21
CA GLU A 129 -10.83 -20.65 -7.82
C GLU A 129 -11.73 -19.86 -8.79
N GLU A 130 -12.59 -20.55 -9.57
CA GLU A 130 -13.56 -19.90 -10.46
C GLU A 130 -14.58 -19.07 -9.65
N ALA A 131 -15.15 -19.64 -8.59
CA ALA A 131 -16.13 -18.96 -7.74
C ALA A 131 -15.52 -17.73 -7.05
N ILE A 132 -14.28 -17.83 -6.54
CA ILE A 132 -13.53 -16.74 -5.92
C ILE A 132 -13.21 -15.68 -6.97
N SER A 133 -12.68 -16.06 -8.13
CA SER A 133 -12.36 -15.13 -9.24
C SER A 133 -13.59 -14.37 -9.70
N LYS A 134 -14.77 -15.02 -9.76
CA LYS A 134 -16.04 -14.36 -10.08
C LYS A 134 -16.40 -13.30 -9.04
N GLY A 135 -16.18 -13.55 -7.75
CA GLY A 135 -16.39 -12.58 -6.69
C GLY A 135 -15.50 -11.34 -6.88
N VAL A 136 -14.21 -11.54 -7.14
CA VAL A 136 -13.25 -10.47 -7.47
C VAL A 136 -13.70 -9.70 -8.72
N TYR A 137 -14.03 -10.40 -9.79
CA TYR A 137 -14.52 -9.79 -11.03
C TYR A 137 -15.71 -8.86 -10.77
N LEU A 138 -16.71 -9.31 -10.02
CA LEU A 138 -17.90 -8.53 -9.71
C LEU A 138 -17.53 -7.25 -8.96
N THR A 139 -16.65 -7.34 -7.96
CA THR A 139 -16.23 -6.15 -7.22
C THR A 139 -15.56 -5.12 -8.13
N TYR A 140 -14.56 -5.53 -8.90
CA TYR A 140 -13.81 -4.57 -9.73
C TYR A 140 -14.59 -4.03 -10.92
N THR A 141 -15.61 -4.72 -11.40
CA THR A 141 -16.45 -4.25 -12.50
C THR A 141 -17.65 -3.41 -12.06
N GLN A 142 -18.20 -3.67 -10.87
CA GLN A 142 -19.38 -2.98 -10.35
C GLN A 142 -19.05 -1.76 -9.50
N GLU A 143 -17.91 -1.78 -8.78
CA GLU A 143 -17.46 -0.65 -7.97
C GLU A 143 -16.56 0.30 -8.75
N ASN A 144 -16.31 1.50 -8.18
CA ASN A 144 -15.45 2.52 -8.79
C ASN A 144 -13.97 2.24 -8.59
N LEU A 145 -13.54 1.00 -8.86
CA LEU A 145 -12.17 0.54 -8.70
C LEU A 145 -11.38 0.63 -10.01
N ARG A 146 -10.06 0.75 -9.89
CA ARG A 146 -9.12 0.80 -11.01
C ARG A 146 -8.70 -0.60 -11.42
N TYR A 147 -8.64 -0.86 -12.72
CA TYR A 147 -8.05 -2.10 -13.25
C TYR A 147 -6.53 -1.95 -13.31
N SER A 148 -5.82 -2.79 -12.55
CA SER A 148 -4.37 -2.73 -12.43
C SER A 148 -3.64 -3.98 -12.93
N GLN A 149 -4.37 -5.00 -13.40
CA GLN A 149 -3.78 -6.23 -13.90
C GLN A 149 -3.56 -6.15 -15.41
N ASN A 150 -2.33 -6.49 -15.83
CA ASN A 150 -1.95 -6.63 -17.21
C ASN A 150 -1.76 -8.10 -17.57
N ALA A 151 -2.29 -8.51 -18.72
CA ALA A 151 -2.07 -9.84 -19.30
C ALA A 151 -0.90 -9.79 -20.28
N PRO A 152 0.09 -10.68 -20.16
CA PRO A 152 1.16 -10.79 -21.13
C PRO A 152 0.61 -11.46 -22.41
N LEU A 153 0.80 -10.80 -23.54
CA LEU A 153 0.48 -11.35 -24.86
C LEU A 153 1.72 -12.06 -25.46
N THR A 154 2.88 -11.47 -25.21
CA THR A 154 4.20 -12.01 -25.53
C THR A 154 5.14 -11.76 -24.36
N MET A 155 6.44 -12.02 -24.50
CA MET A 155 7.42 -11.64 -23.48
C MET A 155 7.48 -10.10 -23.27
N TYR A 156 7.14 -9.33 -24.26
CA TYR A 156 7.31 -7.87 -24.29
C TYR A 156 5.99 -7.07 -24.40
N ASP A 157 4.93 -7.71 -24.88
CA ASP A 157 3.64 -7.05 -25.12
C ASP A 157 2.64 -7.43 -24.05
N GLU A 158 1.94 -6.41 -23.52
CA GLU A 158 0.94 -6.56 -22.48
C GLU A 158 -0.35 -5.83 -22.84
N VAL A 159 -1.46 -6.29 -22.28
CA VAL A 159 -2.77 -5.61 -22.36
C VAL A 159 -3.43 -5.60 -20.98
N ASN A 160 -4.07 -4.48 -20.62
CA ASN A 160 -4.86 -4.42 -19.40
C ASN A 160 -6.07 -5.35 -19.49
N THR A 161 -6.30 -6.18 -18.49
CA THR A 161 -7.37 -7.20 -18.49
C THR A 161 -8.77 -6.61 -18.37
N LYS A 162 -8.91 -5.35 -17.97
CA LYS A 162 -10.16 -4.61 -17.79
C LYS A 162 -11.18 -5.27 -16.84
N CYS A 163 -10.70 -6.10 -15.95
CA CYS A 163 -11.50 -6.79 -14.92
C CYS A 163 -10.71 -7.10 -13.65
N ASN A 164 -9.43 -6.71 -13.62
CA ASN A 164 -8.47 -6.97 -12.53
C ASN A 164 -8.19 -8.46 -12.22
N LEU A 165 -8.53 -9.36 -13.15
CA LEU A 165 -8.10 -10.77 -13.10
C LEU A 165 -6.81 -10.96 -13.93
N PRO A 166 -6.03 -12.03 -13.66
CA PRO A 166 -6.25 -13.04 -12.63
C PRO A 166 -5.99 -12.50 -11.22
N ALA A 167 -6.69 -13.05 -10.24
CA ALA A 167 -6.34 -12.91 -8.84
C ALA A 167 -5.27 -13.95 -8.47
N GLN A 168 -4.51 -13.70 -7.40
CA GLN A 168 -3.70 -14.75 -6.79
C GLN A 168 -4.58 -15.51 -5.78
N ILE A 169 -4.72 -16.82 -5.95
CA ILE A 169 -5.57 -17.67 -5.09
C ILE A 169 -4.75 -18.87 -4.67
N ASP A 170 -4.47 -18.98 -3.39
CA ASP A 170 -3.75 -20.07 -2.77
C ASP A 170 -4.65 -20.72 -1.71
N ILE A 171 -4.98 -22.01 -1.86
CA ILE A 171 -5.84 -22.74 -0.93
C ILE A 171 -5.06 -23.91 -0.35
N GLU A 172 -4.90 -23.90 0.98
CA GLU A 172 -4.25 -24.96 1.74
C GLU A 172 -5.32 -25.87 2.38
N ALA A 173 -5.06 -27.19 2.40
CA ALA A 173 -5.91 -28.15 3.08
C ALA A 173 -5.63 -28.12 4.58
N THR A 174 -6.68 -28.14 5.40
CA THR A 174 -6.60 -28.17 6.87
C THR A 174 -7.61 -29.16 7.45
N GLU A 175 -7.61 -29.38 8.75
CA GLU A 175 -8.56 -30.26 9.40
C GLU A 175 -9.92 -29.55 9.63
N GLY A 176 -10.99 -30.34 9.74
CA GLY A 176 -12.29 -29.88 10.21
C GLY A 176 -13.25 -29.41 9.12
N MET A 177 -14.30 -28.69 9.57
CA MET A 177 -15.46 -28.25 8.79
C MET A 177 -15.53 -26.74 8.57
N GLU A 178 -14.41 -26.02 8.68
CA GLU A 178 -14.38 -24.59 8.39
C GLU A 178 -13.64 -24.32 7.09
N TYR A 179 -14.06 -23.28 6.37
CA TYR A 179 -13.36 -22.73 5.23
C TYR A 179 -13.05 -21.26 5.53
N LYS A 180 -11.79 -20.95 5.77
CA LYS A 180 -11.33 -19.62 6.16
C LYS A 180 -10.61 -18.95 5.01
N PHE A 181 -10.68 -17.63 4.97
CA PHE A 181 -10.04 -16.82 3.94
C PHE A 181 -9.41 -15.56 4.54
N LEU A 182 -8.24 -15.23 4.07
CA LEU A 182 -7.68 -13.90 4.14
C LEU A 182 -7.72 -13.30 2.73
N CYS A 183 -8.48 -12.22 2.57
CA CYS A 183 -8.55 -11.46 1.33
C CYS A 183 -7.71 -10.19 1.47
N VAL A 184 -6.82 -9.94 0.49
CA VAL A 184 -5.90 -8.79 0.50
C VAL A 184 -5.99 -8.06 -0.83
N THR A 185 -6.04 -6.72 -0.81
CA THR A 185 -5.79 -5.91 -1.99
C THR A 185 -4.41 -5.25 -1.88
N LYS A 186 -3.44 -5.71 -2.66
CA LYS A 186 -2.05 -5.27 -2.59
C LYS A 186 -1.71 -4.30 -3.70
N GLY A 187 -1.49 -3.03 -3.38
CA GLY A 187 -1.03 -2.05 -4.35
C GLY A 187 0.39 -2.28 -4.83
N GLY A 188 0.72 -1.84 -6.05
CA GLY A 188 2.04 -2.02 -6.66
C GLY A 188 3.17 -1.41 -5.84
N GLY A 189 2.93 -0.27 -5.17
CA GLY A 189 3.92 0.36 -4.29
C GLY A 189 4.34 -0.55 -3.13
N SER A 190 3.38 -1.17 -2.44
CA SER A 190 3.66 -2.13 -1.37
C SER A 190 4.28 -3.42 -1.90
N ALA A 191 3.77 -3.95 -3.02
CA ALA A 191 4.29 -5.17 -3.64
C ALA A 191 5.78 -5.04 -4.00
N ASN A 192 6.19 -3.87 -4.51
CA ASN A 192 7.57 -3.56 -4.86
C ASN A 192 8.51 -3.42 -3.65
N LYS A 193 7.99 -3.47 -2.42
CA LYS A 193 8.76 -3.42 -1.18
C LYS A 193 8.78 -4.76 -0.46
N THR A 194 8.84 -5.83 -1.25
CA THR A 194 9.01 -7.21 -0.77
C THR A 194 10.37 -7.73 -1.25
N TYR A 195 11.21 -8.15 -0.32
CA TYR A 195 12.59 -8.56 -0.57
C TYR A 195 12.89 -9.90 0.09
N LEU A 196 13.73 -10.69 -0.55
CA LEU A 196 14.31 -11.91 0.01
C LEU A 196 15.84 -11.81 -0.07
N TYR A 197 16.49 -11.92 1.08
CA TYR A 197 17.95 -11.96 1.20
C TYR A 197 18.37 -13.37 1.57
N GLN A 198 19.30 -13.94 0.80
CA GLN A 198 19.86 -15.25 1.10
C GLN A 198 21.07 -15.08 1.99
N GLU A 199 20.87 -15.40 3.26
CA GLU A 199 21.88 -15.32 4.30
C GLU A 199 22.30 -16.72 4.79
N THR A 200 23.23 -16.79 5.72
CA THR A 200 23.69 -18.00 6.37
C THR A 200 23.42 -17.95 7.87
N LYS A 201 23.75 -19.04 8.59
CA LYS A 201 23.66 -19.06 10.06
C LYS A 201 24.42 -17.89 10.73
N ALA A 202 25.43 -17.34 10.10
CA ALA A 202 26.22 -16.21 10.63
C ALA A 202 25.36 -14.97 10.93
N ILE A 203 24.23 -14.78 10.22
CA ILE A 203 23.30 -13.67 10.48
C ILE A 203 22.55 -13.81 11.82
N LEU A 204 22.43 -15.04 12.36
CA LEU A 204 21.71 -15.33 13.61
C LEU A 204 22.53 -14.95 14.85
N ASN A 205 22.90 -13.70 14.93
CA ASN A 205 23.67 -13.08 15.98
C ASN A 205 23.15 -11.63 16.15
N PRO A 206 22.80 -11.18 17.37
CA PRO A 206 22.28 -9.83 17.59
C PRO A 206 23.19 -8.72 17.04
N ALA A 207 24.51 -8.89 17.15
CA ALA A 207 25.47 -7.90 16.65
C ALA A 207 25.50 -7.75 15.14
N THR A 208 24.99 -8.72 14.37
CA THR A 208 24.92 -8.69 12.91
C THR A 208 23.50 -8.53 12.41
N LEU A 209 22.53 -9.20 13.02
CA LEU A 209 21.13 -9.22 12.56
C LEU A 209 20.46 -7.86 12.66
N VAL A 210 20.55 -7.21 13.82
CA VAL A 210 19.87 -5.91 14.04
C VAL A 210 20.40 -4.83 13.09
N PRO A 211 21.72 -4.59 12.97
CA PRO A 211 22.24 -3.63 11.99
C PRO A 211 21.88 -3.96 10.54
N PHE A 212 21.88 -5.26 10.17
CA PHE A 212 21.44 -5.70 8.85
C PHE A 212 19.98 -5.31 8.59
N LEU A 213 19.07 -5.67 9.50
CA LEU A 213 17.64 -5.38 9.34
C LEU A 213 17.37 -3.87 9.33
N VAL A 214 18.00 -3.09 10.20
CA VAL A 214 17.88 -1.63 10.20
C VAL A 214 18.35 -1.04 8.87
N GLY A 215 19.49 -1.52 8.34
CA GLY A 215 19.99 -1.13 7.03
C GLY A 215 18.99 -1.42 5.91
N LYS A 216 18.34 -2.60 5.95
CA LYS A 216 17.32 -2.97 4.94
C LYS A 216 16.03 -2.19 5.11
N MET A 217 15.56 -1.93 6.32
CA MET A 217 14.38 -1.07 6.56
C MET A 217 14.58 0.34 6.00
N LYS A 218 15.75 0.94 6.14
CA LYS A 218 16.05 2.25 5.53
C LYS A 218 15.85 2.28 4.01
N THR A 219 16.14 1.17 3.32
CA THR A 219 15.97 1.07 1.85
C THR A 219 14.51 1.00 1.40
N LEU A 220 13.56 0.78 2.30
CA LEU A 220 12.14 0.81 1.99
C LEU A 220 11.71 2.20 1.48
N GLY A 221 12.27 3.27 2.07
CA GLY A 221 11.93 4.64 1.70
C GLY A 221 10.44 4.95 1.92
N THR A 222 9.93 5.99 1.26
CA THR A 222 8.55 6.46 1.43
C THR A 222 7.63 6.17 0.24
N ALA A 223 8.14 5.56 -0.83
CA ALA A 223 7.40 5.34 -2.08
C ALA A 223 6.16 4.42 -1.92
N ALA A 224 6.15 3.54 -0.92
CA ALA A 224 5.01 2.67 -0.61
C ALA A 224 4.03 3.25 0.43
N CYS A 225 4.15 4.54 0.76
CA CYS A 225 3.25 5.28 1.66
C CYS A 225 3.29 4.79 3.11
N PRO A 226 4.34 5.11 3.89
CA PRO A 226 4.33 4.90 5.33
C PRO A 226 3.27 5.79 6.02
N PRO A 227 2.88 5.51 7.28
CA PRO A 227 3.46 4.50 8.18
C PRO A 227 3.18 3.08 7.74
N TYR A 228 4.19 2.20 7.85
CA TYR A 228 4.08 0.81 7.43
C TYR A 228 3.66 -0.13 8.57
N HIS A 229 3.05 -1.27 8.20
CA HIS A 229 3.15 -2.49 8.96
C HIS A 229 4.28 -3.30 8.34
N ILE A 230 5.40 -3.46 9.04
CA ILE A 230 6.58 -4.14 8.52
C ILE A 230 6.55 -5.61 8.95
N ALA A 231 6.79 -6.51 8.01
CA ALA A 231 6.98 -7.94 8.29
C ALA A 231 8.40 -8.37 7.96
N ILE A 232 9.02 -9.07 8.89
CA ILE A 232 10.34 -9.66 8.77
C ILE A 232 10.20 -11.15 9.08
N VAL A 233 10.72 -12.00 8.18
CA VAL A 233 10.69 -13.45 8.35
C VAL A 233 12.10 -14.00 8.24
N ILE A 234 12.55 -14.70 9.29
CA ILE A 234 13.89 -15.26 9.37
C ILE A 234 13.80 -16.77 9.33
N GLY A 235 14.40 -17.38 8.31
CA GLY A 235 14.30 -18.79 7.99
C GLY A 235 13.21 -19.09 6.99
N GLY A 236 12.88 -20.36 6.86
CA GLY A 236 11.94 -20.92 5.91
C GLY A 236 12.44 -22.23 5.35
N THR A 237 11.54 -23.18 5.13
CA THR A 237 11.86 -24.47 4.47
C THR A 237 12.10 -24.30 2.99
N SER A 238 11.62 -23.19 2.41
CA SER A 238 11.88 -22.74 1.05
C SER A 238 11.81 -21.22 0.94
N ALA A 239 12.24 -20.65 -0.18
CA ALA A 239 12.13 -19.23 -0.49
C ALA A 239 10.66 -18.79 -0.57
N GLU A 240 9.81 -19.61 -1.19
CA GLU A 240 8.38 -19.35 -1.32
C GLU A 240 7.70 -19.30 0.05
N LYS A 241 8.03 -20.24 0.95
CA LYS A 241 7.43 -20.27 2.30
C LYS A 241 7.85 -19.07 3.12
N ASN A 242 9.11 -18.59 2.98
CA ASN A 242 9.54 -17.33 3.59
C ASN A 242 8.72 -16.14 3.07
N LEU A 243 8.64 -15.96 1.75
CA LEU A 243 7.93 -14.82 1.14
C LEU A 243 6.42 -14.85 1.38
N LEU A 244 5.79 -16.03 1.35
CA LEU A 244 4.38 -16.17 1.73
C LEU A 244 4.17 -15.75 3.18
N THR A 245 5.05 -16.19 4.09
CA THR A 245 4.99 -15.81 5.51
C THR A 245 5.16 -14.29 5.69
N VAL A 246 6.05 -13.63 4.93
CA VAL A 246 6.19 -12.16 4.92
C VAL A 246 4.85 -11.50 4.56
N LYS A 247 4.22 -11.96 3.48
CA LYS A 247 2.92 -11.42 3.02
C LYS A 247 1.87 -11.53 4.11
N LEU A 248 1.69 -12.72 4.69
CA LEU A 248 0.68 -12.98 5.71
C LEU A 248 1.00 -12.25 7.03
N ALA A 249 2.25 -12.21 7.46
CA ALA A 249 2.66 -11.46 8.65
C ALA A 249 2.41 -9.95 8.50
N SER A 250 2.58 -9.39 7.31
CA SER A 250 2.31 -7.97 7.04
C SER A 250 0.84 -7.57 7.18
N THR A 251 -0.07 -8.55 7.21
CA THR A 251 -1.52 -8.37 7.41
C THR A 251 -1.99 -8.73 8.81
N HIS A 252 -1.06 -8.96 9.74
CA HIS A 252 -1.32 -9.42 11.10
C HIS A 252 -1.89 -10.85 11.22
N TYR A 253 -1.88 -11.62 10.13
CA TYR A 253 -2.45 -12.98 10.10
C TYR A 253 -1.79 -13.92 11.10
N TYR A 254 -0.52 -13.67 11.43
CA TYR A 254 0.27 -14.47 12.37
C TYR A 254 0.41 -13.84 13.77
N ASP A 255 -0.46 -12.90 14.16
CA ASP A 255 -0.37 -12.22 15.45
C ASP A 255 -0.59 -13.13 16.64
N ASN A 256 -1.29 -14.25 16.46
CA ASN A 256 -1.59 -15.26 17.48
C ASN A 256 -0.63 -16.46 17.50
N LEU A 257 0.50 -16.40 16.78
CA LEU A 257 1.53 -17.44 16.88
C LEU A 257 2.18 -17.47 18.28
N PRO A 258 2.75 -18.62 18.68
CA PRO A 258 3.59 -18.69 19.89
C PRO A 258 4.71 -17.65 19.87
N THR A 259 5.18 -17.27 21.05
CA THR A 259 6.28 -16.30 21.21
C THR A 259 7.64 -16.96 21.50
N THR A 260 7.68 -18.29 21.49
CA THR A 260 8.89 -19.09 21.67
C THR A 260 8.90 -20.28 20.72
N GLY A 261 10.06 -20.66 20.24
CA GLY A 261 10.26 -21.89 19.48
C GLY A 261 10.32 -23.14 20.37
N ASP A 262 10.30 -24.31 19.75
CA ASP A 262 10.56 -25.60 20.36
C ASP A 262 11.23 -26.58 19.38
N GLU A 263 11.46 -27.81 19.83
CA GLU A 263 12.14 -28.86 19.06
C GLU A 263 11.31 -29.38 17.85
N THR A 264 10.02 -29.11 17.81
CA THR A 264 9.14 -29.56 16.72
C THR A 264 9.29 -28.73 15.45
N GLY A 265 9.98 -27.59 15.53
CA GLY A 265 10.15 -26.67 14.42
C GLY A 265 8.96 -25.73 14.21
N ARG A 266 8.17 -25.47 15.26
CA ARG A 266 7.08 -24.50 15.16
C ARG A 266 7.58 -23.09 14.88
N ALA A 267 6.82 -22.36 14.08
CA ALA A 267 7.01 -20.93 13.88
C ALA A 267 6.69 -20.15 15.16
N PHE A 268 7.39 -19.04 15.38
CA PHE A 268 7.10 -18.16 16.52
C PHE A 268 7.39 -16.70 16.18
N ARG A 269 6.78 -15.79 16.94
CA ARG A 269 7.07 -14.35 16.91
C ARG A 269 8.08 -14.00 17.97
N ASP A 270 9.10 -13.21 17.59
CA ASP A 270 10.08 -12.67 18.52
C ASP A 270 9.70 -11.26 18.97
N LEU A 271 8.91 -11.17 20.05
CA LEU A 271 8.35 -9.91 20.52
C LEU A 271 9.42 -8.93 21.03
N GLU A 272 10.56 -9.40 21.51
CA GLU A 272 11.63 -8.52 21.98
C GLU A 272 12.36 -7.89 20.78
N LEU A 273 12.64 -8.68 19.75
CA LEU A 273 13.23 -8.18 18.52
C LEU A 273 12.25 -7.23 17.79
N GLU A 274 10.94 -7.50 17.81
CA GLU A 274 9.92 -6.58 17.27
C GLU A 274 10.01 -5.20 17.94
N LYS A 275 10.10 -5.14 19.28
CA LYS A 275 10.22 -3.87 20.04
C LYS A 275 11.53 -3.15 19.73
N GLU A 276 12.63 -3.87 19.66
CA GLU A 276 13.94 -3.30 19.35
C GLU A 276 13.94 -2.67 17.95
N LEU A 277 13.48 -3.41 16.94
CA LEU A 277 13.43 -2.94 15.57
C LEU A 277 12.43 -1.79 15.38
N LEU A 278 11.31 -1.78 16.10
CA LEU A 278 10.35 -0.67 16.08
C LEU A 278 11.01 0.63 16.58
N ARG A 279 11.77 0.57 17.68
CA ARG A 279 12.52 1.71 18.19
C ARG A 279 13.54 2.21 17.14
N GLU A 280 14.28 1.30 16.52
CA GLU A 280 15.25 1.66 15.48
C GLU A 280 14.56 2.25 14.23
N ALA A 281 13.41 1.70 13.83
CA ALA A 281 12.62 2.23 12.70
C ALA A 281 12.12 3.65 12.98
N HIS A 282 11.66 3.93 14.19
CA HIS A 282 11.26 5.26 14.62
C HIS A 282 12.43 6.26 14.59
N ASN A 283 13.66 5.79 14.90
CA ASN A 283 14.87 6.62 14.86
C ASN A 283 15.35 6.94 13.43
N ILE A 284 14.88 6.27 12.39
CA ILE A 284 15.29 6.54 11.00
C ILE A 284 15.04 8.01 10.61
N GLY A 285 13.98 8.63 11.13
CA GLY A 285 13.65 10.04 10.89
C GLY A 285 12.83 10.30 9.63
N LEU A 286 12.49 9.28 8.84
CA LEU A 286 11.63 9.40 7.65
C LEU A 286 10.18 9.76 7.98
N GLY A 287 9.70 9.33 9.15
CA GLY A 287 8.35 9.60 9.62
C GLY A 287 7.25 9.10 8.68
N ALA A 288 6.08 9.67 8.84
CA ALA A 288 4.94 9.44 7.97
C ALA A 288 5.10 10.24 6.64
N GLN A 289 6.11 9.89 5.83
CA GLN A 289 6.47 10.40 4.50
C GLN A 289 7.29 11.71 4.47
N PHE A 290 7.15 12.63 5.42
CA PHE A 290 7.75 13.97 5.36
C PHE A 290 8.53 14.33 6.63
N GLY A 291 9.24 13.36 7.18
CA GLY A 291 10.09 13.51 8.36
C GLY A 291 9.32 13.37 9.67
N GLY A 292 9.94 12.69 10.62
CA GLY A 292 9.38 12.43 11.93
C GLY A 292 9.68 11.02 12.44
N LYS A 293 8.88 10.58 13.40
CA LYS A 293 9.02 9.31 14.10
C LYS A 293 8.31 8.15 13.38
N TYR A 294 7.13 8.39 12.84
CA TYR A 294 6.19 7.34 12.43
C TYR A 294 6.46 6.76 11.04
N PHE A 295 7.63 6.18 10.85
CA PHE A 295 7.96 5.40 9.65
C PHE A 295 7.13 4.12 9.54
N CYS A 296 6.82 3.50 10.67
CA CYS A 296 5.91 2.36 10.74
C CYS A 296 5.05 2.41 12.01
N HIS A 297 3.93 1.72 11.97
CA HIS A 297 3.05 1.52 13.11
C HIS A 297 3.57 0.41 14.01
N ASP A 298 4.01 -0.68 13.41
CA ASP A 298 4.49 -1.88 14.07
C ASP A 298 5.40 -2.71 13.16
N ILE A 299 6.06 -3.67 13.77
CA ILE A 299 6.91 -4.65 13.10
C ILE A 299 6.51 -6.04 13.59
N ARG A 300 6.43 -7.01 12.68
CA ARG A 300 6.26 -8.42 12.97
C ARG A 300 7.53 -9.16 12.60
N VAL A 301 8.07 -9.93 13.54
CA VAL A 301 9.24 -10.78 13.33
C VAL A 301 8.85 -12.23 13.53
N VAL A 302 8.79 -12.99 12.46
CA VAL A 302 8.44 -14.41 12.47
C VAL A 302 9.69 -15.24 12.23
N ARG A 303 9.95 -16.20 13.10
CA ARG A 303 11.06 -17.15 13.00
C ARG A 303 10.53 -18.50 12.54
N LEU A 304 11.09 -19.00 11.43
CA LEU A 304 10.75 -20.29 10.82
C LEU A 304 11.90 -21.30 10.95
N PRO A 305 11.61 -22.60 10.96
CA PRO A 305 12.63 -23.61 10.73
C PRO A 305 13.29 -23.41 9.37
N ARG A 306 14.52 -23.86 9.22
CA ARG A 306 15.30 -23.66 7.99
C ARG A 306 16.18 -24.85 7.66
N HIS A 307 16.60 -24.97 6.42
CA HIS A 307 17.70 -25.86 6.04
C HIS A 307 19.01 -25.38 6.71
N GLY A 308 19.83 -26.29 7.22
CA GLY A 308 21.06 -25.96 7.95
C GLY A 308 22.04 -25.08 7.17
N ALA A 309 22.09 -25.21 5.84
CA ALA A 309 22.99 -24.46 4.97
C ALA A 309 22.44 -23.11 4.48
N SER A 310 21.18 -22.76 4.78
CA SER A 310 20.56 -21.53 4.30
C SER A 310 19.82 -20.81 5.42
N CYS A 311 19.76 -19.48 5.35
CA CYS A 311 18.98 -18.66 6.26
C CYS A 311 18.35 -17.51 5.48
N PRO A 312 17.26 -17.77 4.75
CA PRO A 312 16.58 -16.70 4.04
C PRO A 312 16.01 -15.68 5.04
N VAL A 313 16.13 -14.40 4.71
CA VAL A 313 15.56 -13.29 5.46
C VAL A 313 14.63 -12.53 4.54
N GLY A 314 13.35 -12.58 4.81
CA GLY A 314 12.32 -11.86 4.07
C GLY A 314 11.97 -10.54 4.75
N LEU A 315 11.70 -9.52 3.95
CA LEU A 315 11.23 -8.21 4.40
C LEU A 315 10.11 -7.74 3.48
N GLY A 316 9.00 -7.32 4.05
CA GLY A 316 7.89 -6.76 3.29
C GLY A 316 7.05 -5.80 4.11
N VAL A 317 6.12 -5.11 3.45
CA VAL A 317 5.28 -4.11 4.09
C VAL A 317 3.82 -4.22 3.68
N SER A 318 2.92 -3.84 4.59
CA SER A 318 1.62 -3.28 4.26
C SER A 318 1.71 -1.76 4.44
N CYS A 319 1.09 -1.00 3.54
CA CYS A 319 1.18 0.46 3.55
C CYS A 319 0.08 1.10 4.40
N SER A 320 0.05 2.42 4.44
CA SER A 320 -0.99 3.20 5.15
C SER A 320 -2.44 2.91 4.70
N ALA A 321 -2.62 2.30 3.52
CA ALA A 321 -3.89 1.70 3.11
C ALA A 321 -3.82 0.18 3.36
N ASP A 322 -3.90 -0.22 4.62
CA ASP A 322 -3.77 -1.62 5.06
C ASP A 322 -5.05 -2.41 4.78
N ARG A 323 -5.20 -2.85 3.52
CA ARG A 323 -6.42 -3.43 2.96
C ARG A 323 -6.39 -4.94 2.97
N ASN A 324 -6.80 -5.51 4.06
CA ASN A 324 -6.95 -6.96 4.22
C ASN A 324 -8.12 -7.27 5.17
N ILE A 325 -8.80 -8.39 4.96
CA ILE A 325 -10.01 -8.78 5.66
C ILE A 325 -10.11 -10.29 5.77
N LEU A 326 -10.60 -10.76 6.91
CA LEU A 326 -10.85 -12.18 7.16
C LEU A 326 -12.30 -12.55 6.85
N CYS A 327 -12.48 -13.74 6.30
CA CYS A 327 -13.79 -14.34 6.08
C CYS A 327 -13.76 -15.81 6.50
N LYS A 328 -14.91 -16.35 6.84
CA LYS A 328 -15.05 -17.79 7.10
C LYS A 328 -16.42 -18.32 6.75
N VAL A 329 -16.46 -19.59 6.41
CA VAL A 329 -17.67 -20.37 6.20
C VAL A 329 -17.65 -21.53 7.17
N ASN A 330 -18.74 -21.71 7.89
CA ASN A 330 -18.97 -22.84 8.79
C ASN A 330 -20.43 -23.33 8.68
N LYS A 331 -20.81 -24.27 9.53
CA LYS A 331 -22.16 -24.83 9.52
C LYS A 331 -23.30 -23.81 9.77
N ASP A 332 -22.96 -22.68 10.38
CA ASP A 332 -23.91 -21.64 10.76
C ASP A 332 -24.01 -20.54 9.68
N GLY A 333 -23.22 -20.61 8.61
CA GLY A 333 -23.26 -19.69 7.47
C GLY A 333 -21.93 -19.07 7.07
N LEU A 334 -22.03 -17.92 6.42
CA LEU A 334 -20.92 -17.13 5.88
C LEU A 334 -20.70 -15.91 6.78
N TRP A 335 -19.44 -15.65 7.10
CA TRP A 335 -19.03 -14.61 8.04
C TRP A 335 -17.93 -13.75 7.43
N ILE A 336 -18.00 -12.45 7.64
CA ILE A 336 -17.00 -11.49 7.19
C ILE A 336 -16.54 -10.65 8.38
N GLU A 337 -15.23 -10.36 8.47
CA GLU A 337 -14.66 -9.49 9.50
C GLU A 337 -15.33 -8.12 9.51
N LYS A 338 -15.64 -7.62 10.70
CA LYS A 338 -16.23 -6.31 10.88
C LYS A 338 -15.17 -5.23 10.80
N MET A 339 -15.23 -4.43 9.76
CA MET A 339 -14.35 -3.30 9.53
C MET A 339 -14.88 -2.02 10.21
N ASP A 340 -14.03 -0.99 10.32
CA ASP A 340 -14.40 0.30 10.94
C ASP A 340 -15.20 1.16 9.95
N ASP A 341 -16.48 1.32 10.21
CA ASP A 341 -17.41 2.15 9.42
C ASP A 341 -17.48 3.61 9.92
N ASN A 342 -16.86 3.92 11.06
CA ASN A 342 -16.86 5.26 11.66
C ASN A 342 -15.47 5.72 12.13
N PRO A 343 -14.49 5.81 11.23
CA PRO A 343 -13.14 6.24 11.58
C PRO A 343 -13.08 7.69 12.09
N ALA A 344 -14.03 8.54 11.71
CA ALA A 344 -14.14 9.92 12.20
C ALA A 344 -14.27 10.00 13.73
N SER A 345 -14.81 8.96 14.38
CA SER A 345 -14.93 8.90 15.84
C SER A 345 -13.59 8.95 16.57
N LEU A 346 -12.50 8.60 15.87
CA LEU A 346 -11.13 8.61 16.40
C LEU A 346 -10.42 9.97 16.29
N ILE A 347 -11.00 10.91 15.55
CA ILE A 347 -10.40 12.25 15.39
C ILE A 347 -10.77 13.08 16.63
N PRO A 348 -9.79 13.62 17.39
CA PRO A 348 -10.04 14.54 18.49
C PRO A 348 -10.92 15.72 18.07
N GLU A 349 -11.84 16.15 18.94
CA GLU A 349 -12.86 17.16 18.59
C GLU A 349 -12.22 18.50 18.19
N GLU A 350 -11.16 18.91 18.84
CA GLU A 350 -10.39 20.10 18.51
C GLU A 350 -9.80 20.06 17.09
N LEU A 351 -9.42 18.88 16.60
CA LEU A 351 -8.86 18.70 15.25
C LEU A 351 -9.93 18.54 14.17
N ARG A 352 -11.17 18.24 14.53
CA ARG A 352 -12.29 18.20 13.56
C ARG A 352 -12.60 19.59 13.02
N LYS A 353 -12.44 20.62 13.83
CA LYS A 353 -12.75 22.02 13.50
C LYS A 353 -11.51 22.84 13.15
N ALA A 354 -10.32 22.32 13.42
CA ALA A 354 -9.06 23.02 13.12
C ALA A 354 -8.84 23.10 11.60
N GLY A 355 -8.50 24.29 11.13
CA GLY A 355 -7.95 24.48 9.79
C GLY A 355 -6.57 23.82 9.66
N GLU A 356 -6.01 23.81 8.46
CA GLU A 356 -4.77 23.09 8.13
C GLU A 356 -3.49 23.69 8.75
N GLY A 357 -3.58 24.68 9.62
CA GLY A 357 -2.43 25.41 10.18
C GLY A 357 -1.73 26.31 9.17
N GLU A 358 -0.51 26.78 9.49
CA GLU A 358 0.27 27.60 8.56
C GLU A 358 0.68 26.80 7.32
N VAL A 359 0.29 27.32 6.14
CA VAL A 359 0.59 26.73 4.84
C VAL A 359 0.87 27.83 3.82
N VAL A 360 1.85 27.62 2.96
CA VAL A 360 2.16 28.56 1.88
C VAL A 360 1.24 28.29 0.69
N ARG A 361 0.43 29.28 0.33
CA ARG A 361 -0.47 29.19 -0.83
C ARG A 361 0.26 29.54 -2.13
N ILE A 362 0.18 28.67 -3.11
CA ILE A 362 0.77 28.86 -4.45
C ILE A 362 -0.34 28.88 -5.50
N ASP A 363 -0.42 29.99 -6.23
CA ASP A 363 -1.30 30.13 -7.39
C ASP A 363 -0.59 29.61 -8.65
N LEU A 364 -1.05 28.47 -9.17
CA LEU A 364 -0.51 27.78 -10.35
C LEU A 364 -1.05 28.34 -11.68
N ASN A 365 -1.99 29.29 -11.66
CA ASN A 365 -2.51 29.93 -12.86
C ASN A 365 -1.64 31.10 -13.33
N ARG A 366 -0.61 31.44 -12.55
CA ARG A 366 0.43 32.39 -12.95
C ARG A 366 1.38 31.76 -13.96
N PRO A 367 2.09 32.57 -14.78
CA PRO A 367 3.16 32.06 -15.65
C PRO A 367 4.16 31.19 -14.87
N MET A 368 4.61 30.06 -15.46
CA MET A 368 5.52 29.11 -14.80
C MET A 368 6.76 29.79 -14.20
N ALA A 369 7.34 30.76 -14.90
CA ALA A 369 8.49 31.50 -14.41
C ALA A 369 8.21 32.21 -13.06
N GLU A 370 7.01 32.78 -12.89
CA GLU A 370 6.63 33.45 -11.65
C GLU A 370 6.36 32.45 -10.52
N VAL A 371 5.77 31.29 -10.84
CA VAL A 371 5.55 30.22 -9.86
C VAL A 371 6.88 29.68 -9.36
N LEU A 372 7.86 29.48 -10.25
CA LEU A 372 9.22 29.05 -9.87
C LEU A 372 9.91 30.10 -8.97
N GLU A 373 9.82 31.39 -9.28
CA GLU A 373 10.37 32.47 -8.44
C GLU A 373 9.71 32.52 -7.05
N GLU A 374 8.43 32.20 -6.97
CA GLU A 374 7.74 32.09 -5.68
C GLU A 374 8.28 30.92 -4.85
N LEU A 375 8.41 29.72 -5.46
CA LEU A 375 8.90 28.52 -4.78
C LEU A 375 10.33 28.66 -4.27
N LYS A 376 11.20 29.41 -4.95
CA LYS A 376 12.59 29.69 -4.54
C LYS A 376 12.74 30.34 -3.16
N LYS A 377 11.67 30.97 -2.66
CA LYS A 377 11.67 31.64 -1.36
C LYS A 377 11.57 30.67 -0.18
N TYR A 378 11.20 29.42 -0.43
CA TYR A 378 10.89 28.45 0.62
C TYR A 378 11.85 27.27 0.60
N PRO A 379 12.31 26.80 1.79
CA PRO A 379 13.21 25.65 1.88
C PRO A 379 12.47 24.32 1.65
N VAL A 380 13.23 23.25 1.46
CA VAL A 380 12.69 21.87 1.50
C VAL A 380 11.93 21.61 2.80
N ALA A 381 10.98 20.68 2.77
CA ALA A 381 10.01 20.37 3.82
C ALA A 381 8.92 21.45 4.05
N THR A 382 8.92 22.58 3.33
CA THR A 382 7.83 23.56 3.41
C THR A 382 6.53 22.93 2.88
N ARG A 383 5.46 23.08 3.67
CA ARG A 383 4.12 22.64 3.29
C ARG A 383 3.43 23.71 2.41
N LEU A 384 2.86 23.25 1.32
CA LEU A 384 2.21 24.07 0.30
C LEU A 384 0.73 23.72 0.16
N SER A 385 -0.06 24.72 -0.20
CA SER A 385 -1.44 24.60 -0.69
C SER A 385 -1.45 25.08 -2.15
N LEU A 386 -1.62 24.17 -3.09
CA LEU A 386 -1.59 24.47 -4.52
C LEU A 386 -3.00 24.75 -5.03
N ASN A 387 -3.14 25.82 -5.84
CA ASN A 387 -4.40 26.25 -6.41
C ASN A 387 -4.24 26.55 -7.90
N GLY A 388 -5.09 25.97 -8.76
CA GLY A 388 -5.08 26.15 -10.22
C GLY A 388 -4.88 24.86 -11.00
N THR A 389 -4.31 25.00 -12.21
CA THR A 389 -4.18 23.89 -13.17
C THR A 389 -2.98 23.01 -12.92
N ILE A 390 -3.17 21.70 -12.96
CA ILE A 390 -2.12 20.67 -12.92
C ILE A 390 -2.35 19.67 -14.06
N ILE A 391 -1.29 19.28 -14.75
CA ILE A 391 -1.31 18.19 -15.73
C ILE A 391 -1.03 16.88 -15.02
N VAL A 392 -1.80 15.85 -15.32
CA VAL A 392 -1.64 14.50 -14.79
C VAL A 392 -1.11 13.59 -15.88
N GLY A 393 -0.01 12.92 -15.61
CA GLY A 393 0.61 11.97 -16.55
C GLY A 393 1.64 11.11 -15.85
N ARG A 394 1.76 9.85 -16.26
CA ARG A 394 2.69 8.90 -15.66
C ARG A 394 3.42 8.09 -16.72
N ASP A 395 3.78 6.85 -16.46
CA ASP A 395 4.74 6.04 -17.21
C ASP A 395 4.56 6.08 -18.74
N ILE A 396 3.37 5.69 -19.26
CA ILE A 396 3.14 5.63 -20.72
C ILE A 396 3.08 7.03 -21.32
N ALA A 397 2.46 8.00 -20.63
CA ALA A 397 2.43 9.38 -21.08
C ALA A 397 3.85 9.95 -21.23
N HIS A 398 4.74 9.71 -20.25
CA HIS A 398 6.14 10.15 -20.33
C HIS A 398 6.89 9.47 -21.49
N ALA A 399 6.68 8.18 -21.72
CA ALA A 399 7.27 7.48 -22.86
C ALA A 399 6.82 8.09 -24.19
N LYS A 400 5.54 8.39 -24.34
CA LYS A 400 4.97 9.03 -25.54
C LYS A 400 5.49 10.45 -25.75
N LEU A 401 5.67 11.23 -24.70
CA LEU A 401 6.26 12.56 -24.79
C LEU A 401 7.74 12.49 -25.18
N LYS A 402 8.48 11.50 -24.68
CA LYS A 402 9.86 11.26 -25.11
C LYS A 402 9.93 10.86 -26.59
N GLU A 403 9.04 9.98 -27.07
CA GLU A 403 8.97 9.61 -28.48
C GLU A 403 8.81 10.83 -29.42
N ARG A 404 8.08 11.89 -28.99
CA ARG A 404 7.98 13.16 -29.74
C ARG A 404 9.33 13.84 -29.84
N LEU A 405 10.03 14.00 -28.72
CA LEU A 405 11.37 14.61 -28.73
C LEU A 405 12.35 13.79 -29.57
N ASP A 406 12.28 12.47 -29.54
CA ASP A 406 13.13 11.58 -30.37
C ASP A 406 12.87 11.75 -31.88
N ARG A 407 11.62 12.18 -32.26
CA ARG A 407 11.27 12.55 -33.65
C ARG A 407 11.62 13.99 -34.00
N GLY A 408 12.20 14.77 -33.08
CA GLY A 408 12.52 16.18 -33.26
C GLY A 408 11.31 17.13 -33.12
N GLU A 409 10.22 16.65 -32.51
CA GLU A 409 9.06 17.48 -32.18
C GLU A 409 9.27 18.18 -30.83
N GLU A 410 8.58 19.30 -30.62
CA GLU A 410 8.58 20.01 -29.33
C GLU A 410 7.71 19.30 -28.29
N LEU A 411 8.00 19.52 -27.00
CA LEU A 411 7.06 19.16 -25.93
C LEU A 411 5.77 19.99 -26.06
N PRO A 412 4.61 19.40 -25.80
CA PRO A 412 3.34 20.12 -25.79
C PRO A 412 3.37 21.32 -24.81
N GLN A 413 2.66 22.39 -25.15
CA GLN A 413 2.65 23.61 -24.36
C GLN A 413 2.15 23.39 -22.93
N TYR A 414 1.17 22.49 -22.74
CA TYR A 414 0.62 22.20 -21.42
C TYR A 414 1.65 21.64 -20.44
N ILE A 415 2.71 20.92 -20.89
CA ILE A 415 3.80 20.42 -20.05
C ILE A 415 4.78 21.55 -19.67
N LYS A 416 4.84 22.61 -20.48
CA LYS A 416 5.70 23.79 -20.22
C LYS A 416 5.00 24.78 -19.28
N ASP A 417 3.67 24.93 -19.40
CA ASP A 417 2.90 25.93 -18.68
C ASP A 417 2.45 25.49 -17.28
N HIS A 418 2.37 24.17 -17.02
CA HIS A 418 1.77 23.67 -15.78
C HIS A 418 2.64 22.62 -15.09
N PRO A 419 2.53 22.49 -13.74
CA PRO A 419 3.11 21.37 -13.02
C PRO A 419 2.59 20.03 -13.54
N ILE A 420 3.41 18.98 -13.42
CA ILE A 420 2.99 17.62 -13.75
C ILE A 420 2.83 16.76 -12.49
N TYR A 421 1.68 16.13 -12.34
CA TYR A 421 1.35 15.21 -11.26
C TYR A 421 1.40 13.77 -11.76
N TYR A 422 2.27 12.98 -11.18
CA TYR A 422 2.39 11.56 -11.50
C TYR A 422 1.29 10.79 -10.79
N ALA A 423 0.19 10.61 -11.47
CA ALA A 423 -1.01 9.96 -10.96
C ALA A 423 -1.81 9.27 -12.06
N GLY A 424 -2.77 8.45 -11.65
CA GLY A 424 -3.76 7.84 -12.54
C GLY A 424 -5.02 7.53 -11.73
N PRO A 425 -6.17 8.12 -12.11
CA PRO A 425 -7.40 8.02 -11.32
C PRO A 425 -7.97 6.60 -11.31
N ALA A 426 -8.71 6.27 -10.24
CA ALA A 426 -9.71 5.22 -10.26
C ALA A 426 -10.93 5.67 -11.09
N LYS A 427 -11.92 4.80 -11.29
CA LYS A 427 -13.15 5.17 -12.01
C LYS A 427 -13.87 6.30 -11.29
N THR A 428 -14.40 7.23 -12.06
CA THR A 428 -15.15 8.37 -11.53
C THR A 428 -16.58 7.94 -11.16
N PRO A 429 -17.00 8.10 -9.89
CA PRO A 429 -18.37 7.89 -9.50
C PRO A 429 -19.32 8.91 -10.13
N GLU A 430 -20.57 8.52 -10.35
CA GLU A 430 -21.60 9.42 -10.86
C GLU A 430 -21.74 10.67 -9.97
N GLY A 431 -21.78 11.83 -10.58
CA GLY A 431 -21.92 13.12 -9.91
C GLY A 431 -20.66 13.65 -9.20
N MET A 432 -19.51 13.00 -9.39
CA MET A 432 -18.22 13.47 -8.84
C MET A 432 -17.30 14.01 -9.96
N ALA A 433 -16.38 14.90 -9.61
CA ALA A 433 -15.41 15.44 -10.54
C ALA A 433 -14.43 14.38 -11.04
N CYS A 434 -13.91 13.54 -10.15
CA CYS A 434 -13.01 12.44 -10.51
C CYS A 434 -13.13 11.26 -9.54
N GLY A 435 -12.58 10.11 -9.89
CA GLY A 435 -12.36 8.98 -9.01
C GLY A 435 -11.18 9.20 -8.06
N SER A 436 -11.02 8.34 -7.07
CA SER A 436 -9.87 8.42 -6.15
C SER A 436 -8.57 8.59 -6.91
N MET A 437 -7.81 9.65 -6.60
CA MET A 437 -6.58 10.00 -7.28
C MET A 437 -5.52 10.43 -6.27
N GLY A 438 -4.45 9.65 -6.19
CA GLY A 438 -3.29 9.95 -5.37
C GLY A 438 -1.99 9.76 -6.16
N PRO A 439 -0.84 10.15 -5.59
CA PRO A 439 0.43 10.11 -6.30
C PRO A 439 0.92 8.68 -6.55
N THR A 440 1.55 8.47 -7.71
CA THR A 440 2.33 7.26 -7.97
C THR A 440 3.80 7.47 -7.57
N THR A 441 4.57 6.37 -7.54
CA THR A 441 6.01 6.38 -7.23
C THR A 441 6.78 7.20 -8.24
N ALA A 442 7.49 8.22 -7.76
CA ALA A 442 8.20 9.20 -8.59
C ALA A 442 9.37 8.61 -9.38
N GLY A 443 10.15 7.72 -8.76
CA GLY A 443 11.41 7.19 -9.32
C GLY A 443 11.28 6.51 -10.68
N ARG A 444 10.07 6.07 -11.08
CA ARG A 444 9.84 5.49 -12.40
C ARG A 444 9.98 6.50 -13.54
N MET A 445 9.76 7.78 -13.27
CA MET A 445 9.89 8.87 -14.23
C MET A 445 11.25 9.58 -14.18
N ASP A 446 12.17 9.17 -13.30
CA ASP A 446 13.50 9.77 -13.18
C ASP A 446 14.26 9.89 -14.51
N PRO A 447 14.24 8.88 -15.42
CA PRO A 447 14.97 8.95 -16.68
C PRO A 447 14.52 10.07 -17.63
N TYR A 448 13.32 10.64 -17.42
CA TYR A 448 12.77 11.68 -18.30
C TYR A 448 13.08 13.11 -17.84
N VAL A 449 13.45 13.29 -16.55
CA VAL A 449 13.44 14.62 -15.91
C VAL A 449 14.44 15.59 -16.53
N ASP A 450 15.72 15.23 -16.66
CA ASP A 450 16.73 16.13 -17.23
C ASP A 450 16.39 16.52 -18.67
N LEU A 451 15.93 15.54 -19.46
CA LEU A 451 15.51 15.77 -20.85
C LEU A 451 14.32 16.74 -20.92
N PHE A 452 13.27 16.52 -20.16
CA PHE A 452 12.06 17.35 -20.23
C PHE A 452 12.33 18.76 -19.69
N GLN A 453 13.07 18.90 -18.60
CA GLN A 453 13.45 20.20 -18.06
C GLN A 453 14.36 20.98 -19.01
N SER A 454 15.26 20.32 -19.75
CA SER A 454 16.07 20.98 -20.78
C SER A 454 15.26 21.57 -21.93
N HIS A 455 14.03 21.10 -22.14
CA HIS A 455 13.06 21.63 -23.10
C HIS A 455 11.98 22.54 -22.45
N GLY A 456 12.20 22.94 -21.19
CA GLY A 456 11.29 23.83 -20.45
C GLY A 456 10.02 23.17 -19.95
N GLY A 457 9.91 21.83 -20.02
CA GLY A 457 8.76 21.09 -19.52
C GLY A 457 9.02 20.42 -18.16
N SER A 458 7.96 20.01 -17.46
CA SER A 458 8.05 19.31 -16.16
C SER A 458 8.91 20.06 -15.12
N MET A 459 8.88 21.39 -15.15
CA MET A 459 9.67 22.22 -14.22
C MET A 459 9.23 22.03 -12.78
N ILE A 460 7.97 21.71 -12.54
CA ILE A 460 7.43 21.35 -11.23
C ILE A 460 6.78 19.98 -11.34
N MET A 461 7.28 19.03 -10.56
CA MET A 461 6.82 17.64 -10.55
C MET A 461 6.17 17.33 -9.20
N LEU A 462 5.01 16.68 -9.19
CA LEU A 462 4.31 16.19 -8.01
C LEU A 462 4.24 14.67 -8.05
N ALA A 463 4.66 14.01 -6.97
CA ALA A 463 4.57 12.55 -6.85
C ALA A 463 4.82 12.12 -5.40
N LYS A 464 5.10 10.83 -5.16
CA LYS A 464 5.50 10.30 -3.86
C LYS A 464 6.84 9.57 -3.92
N GLY A 465 7.52 9.56 -2.77
CA GLY A 465 8.76 8.83 -2.59
C GLY A 465 10.02 9.63 -2.94
N ASN A 466 11.15 9.07 -2.57
CA ASN A 466 12.45 9.62 -2.88
C ASN A 466 12.79 9.46 -4.37
N ARG A 467 13.66 10.34 -4.87
CA ARG A 467 14.15 10.35 -6.25
C ARG A 467 15.64 9.99 -6.30
N SER A 468 16.15 9.72 -7.51
CA SER A 468 17.57 9.54 -7.76
C SER A 468 18.34 10.88 -7.70
N GLN A 469 19.66 10.82 -7.51
CA GLN A 469 20.54 11.99 -7.55
C GLN A 469 20.42 12.75 -8.88
N ALA A 470 20.22 12.03 -9.98
CA ALA A 470 20.04 12.65 -11.30
C ALA A 470 18.88 13.67 -11.35
N VAL A 471 17.82 13.44 -10.60
CA VAL A 471 16.68 14.39 -10.51
C VAL A 471 17.06 15.62 -9.71
N THR A 472 17.77 15.45 -8.58
CA THR A 472 18.29 16.56 -7.79
C THR A 472 19.23 17.44 -8.62
N ASP A 473 20.12 16.81 -9.39
CA ASP A 473 21.05 17.51 -10.28
C ASP A 473 20.31 18.23 -11.43
N ALA A 474 19.28 17.61 -12.01
CA ALA A 474 18.45 18.22 -13.04
C ALA A 474 17.69 19.45 -12.51
N CYS A 475 17.07 19.35 -11.32
CA CYS A 475 16.40 20.48 -10.69
C CYS A 475 17.37 21.65 -10.45
N LYS A 476 18.58 21.37 -9.96
CA LYS A 476 19.62 22.37 -9.77
C LYS A 476 20.07 23.01 -11.09
N LYS A 477 20.25 22.20 -12.13
CA LYS A 477 20.73 22.64 -13.45
C LYS A 477 19.72 23.51 -14.19
N HIS A 478 18.45 23.15 -14.11
CA HIS A 478 17.37 23.76 -14.89
C HIS A 478 16.45 24.70 -14.08
N GLY A 479 16.62 24.77 -12.76
CA GLY A 479 15.78 25.58 -11.87
C GLY A 479 14.42 24.94 -11.56
N GLY A 480 14.33 23.61 -11.62
CA GLY A 480 13.08 22.86 -11.37
C GLY A 480 12.87 22.51 -9.90
N PHE A 481 11.68 21.96 -9.62
CA PHE A 481 11.27 21.51 -8.28
C PHE A 481 10.62 20.13 -8.32
N TYR A 482 10.87 19.35 -7.27
CA TYR A 482 10.08 18.15 -6.98
C TYR A 482 9.28 18.38 -5.70
N LEU A 483 7.96 18.26 -5.82
CA LEU A 483 7.01 18.39 -4.73
C LEU A 483 6.46 17.01 -4.36
N GLY A 484 6.40 16.72 -3.06
CA GLY A 484 5.78 15.51 -2.54
C GLY A 484 4.29 15.70 -2.32
N SER A 485 3.49 14.81 -2.85
CA SER A 485 2.07 14.65 -2.49
C SER A 485 1.92 13.48 -1.52
N ILE A 486 0.98 13.57 -0.57
CA ILE A 486 0.76 12.51 0.41
C ILE A 486 0.29 11.25 -0.31
N GLY A 487 1.04 10.17 -0.17
CA GLY A 487 0.65 8.86 -0.70
C GLY A 487 -0.31 8.15 0.25
N GLY A 488 -1.40 7.61 -0.29
CA GLY A 488 -2.43 6.89 0.47
C GLY A 488 -3.81 7.54 0.41
N PRO A 489 -4.00 8.84 0.75
CA PRO A 489 -5.32 9.44 0.91
C PRO A 489 -5.93 9.92 -0.42
N ALA A 490 -6.20 9.00 -1.33
CA ALA A 490 -6.69 9.32 -2.67
C ALA A 490 -8.17 9.73 -2.72
N ALA A 491 -8.99 9.22 -1.81
CA ALA A 491 -10.42 9.54 -1.76
C ALA A 491 -10.66 11.00 -1.36
N ILE A 492 -9.96 11.46 -0.31
CA ILE A 492 -10.11 12.85 0.16
C ILE A 492 -9.57 13.87 -0.85
N LEU A 493 -8.46 13.56 -1.54
CA LEU A 493 -7.94 14.44 -2.60
C LEU A 493 -8.95 14.58 -3.74
N ALA A 494 -9.58 13.48 -4.17
CA ALA A 494 -10.61 13.52 -5.20
C ALA A 494 -11.85 14.28 -4.75
N GLN A 495 -12.31 14.10 -3.51
CA GLN A 495 -13.52 14.75 -3.01
C GLN A 495 -13.33 16.25 -2.75
N ASN A 496 -12.21 16.63 -2.12
CA ASN A 496 -12.05 17.98 -1.57
C ASN A 496 -11.20 18.89 -2.44
N ASN A 497 -10.18 18.38 -3.11
CA ASN A 497 -9.15 19.19 -3.73
C ASN A 497 -9.24 19.24 -5.26
N ILE A 498 -9.73 18.18 -5.93
CA ILE A 498 -9.85 18.14 -7.39
C ILE A 498 -11.25 18.59 -7.78
N LYS A 499 -11.34 19.72 -8.50
CA LYS A 499 -12.63 20.35 -8.86
C LYS A 499 -13.12 19.93 -10.23
N SER A 500 -12.21 19.65 -11.16
CA SER A 500 -12.53 19.15 -12.50
C SER A 500 -11.41 18.28 -13.05
N ILE A 501 -11.74 17.43 -14.02
CA ILE A 501 -10.80 16.62 -14.78
C ILE A 501 -11.21 16.59 -16.25
N GLU A 502 -10.25 16.78 -17.15
CA GLU A 502 -10.40 16.73 -18.59
C GLU A 502 -9.28 15.89 -19.22
N CYS A 503 -9.62 15.02 -20.17
CA CYS A 503 -8.60 14.28 -20.92
C CYS A 503 -8.03 15.19 -22.01
N VAL A 504 -6.71 15.43 -21.94
CA VAL A 504 -6.00 16.30 -22.88
C VAL A 504 -5.45 15.51 -24.06
N GLU A 505 -4.90 14.31 -23.79
CA GLU A 505 -4.23 13.52 -24.81
C GLU A 505 -4.22 12.01 -24.46
N PHE A 506 -4.16 11.17 -25.48
CA PHE A 506 -4.09 9.69 -25.35
C PHE A 506 -5.28 9.05 -24.60
N PRO A 507 -6.54 9.38 -24.95
CA PRO A 507 -7.71 8.85 -24.22
C PRO A 507 -7.81 7.33 -24.25
N GLU A 508 -7.22 6.67 -25.26
CA GLU A 508 -7.16 5.21 -25.38
C GLU A 508 -6.36 4.54 -24.27
N LEU A 509 -5.47 5.28 -23.60
CA LEU A 509 -4.63 4.78 -22.50
C LEU A 509 -5.37 4.75 -21.15
N GLY A 510 -6.61 5.26 -21.08
CA GLY A 510 -7.40 5.25 -19.85
C GLY A 510 -6.67 5.95 -18.69
N MET A 511 -6.35 5.23 -17.60
CA MET A 511 -5.65 5.83 -16.45
C MET A 511 -4.22 6.32 -16.76
N GLU A 512 -3.64 5.91 -17.87
CA GLU A 512 -2.32 6.36 -18.36
C GLU A 512 -2.40 7.50 -19.37
N ALA A 513 -3.62 7.98 -19.67
CA ALA A 513 -3.83 9.17 -20.51
C ALA A 513 -3.22 10.43 -19.86
N VAL A 514 -3.08 11.49 -20.64
CA VAL A 514 -2.75 12.81 -20.11
C VAL A 514 -4.05 13.51 -19.72
N TRP A 515 -4.14 13.91 -18.46
CA TRP A 515 -5.30 14.62 -17.93
C TRP A 515 -4.90 16.03 -17.50
N LYS A 516 -5.84 16.93 -17.53
CA LYS A 516 -5.77 18.25 -16.92
C LYS A 516 -6.76 18.29 -15.77
N ILE A 517 -6.32 18.72 -14.60
CA ILE A 517 -7.15 18.88 -13.41
C ILE A 517 -7.07 20.32 -12.91
N GLU A 518 -8.19 20.81 -12.38
CA GLU A 518 -8.22 22.04 -11.60
C GLU A 518 -8.27 21.67 -10.13
N VAL A 519 -7.36 22.26 -9.33
CA VAL A 519 -7.24 21.96 -7.91
C VAL A 519 -7.43 23.21 -7.06
N GLU A 520 -7.96 22.98 -5.84
CA GLU A 520 -8.08 23.96 -4.79
C GLU A 520 -7.55 23.38 -3.48
N ASP A 521 -6.71 24.16 -2.80
CA ASP A 521 -6.04 23.76 -1.55
C ASP A 521 -5.37 22.37 -1.61
N PHE A 522 -4.76 22.04 -2.75
CA PHE A 522 -4.12 20.74 -2.94
C PHE A 522 -2.81 20.65 -2.13
N PRO A 523 -2.69 19.69 -1.19
CA PRO A 523 -1.55 19.63 -0.28
C PRO A 523 -0.29 19.09 -0.97
N ALA A 524 0.83 19.78 -0.79
CA ALA A 524 2.14 19.36 -1.28
C ALA A 524 3.27 19.79 -0.32
N PHE A 525 4.46 19.25 -0.54
CA PHE A 525 5.67 19.57 0.22
C PHE A 525 6.84 19.75 -0.75
N ILE A 526 7.70 20.75 -0.53
CA ILE A 526 8.94 20.88 -1.32
C ILE A 526 9.90 19.76 -0.88
N LEU A 527 10.26 18.86 -1.79
CA LEU A 527 11.18 17.75 -1.52
C LEU A 527 12.54 17.92 -2.19
N VAL A 528 12.58 18.47 -3.42
CA VAL A 528 13.82 18.88 -4.08
C VAL A 528 13.62 20.29 -4.61
N ASP A 529 14.60 21.17 -4.35
CA ASP A 529 14.57 22.56 -4.80
C ASP A 529 15.54 22.83 -5.96
N ASP A 530 15.47 24.04 -6.50
CA ASP A 530 16.31 24.56 -7.58
C ASP A 530 17.79 24.77 -7.20
N LYS A 531 18.13 24.63 -5.92
CA LYS A 531 19.50 24.74 -5.40
C LYS A 531 20.17 23.38 -5.26
N GLY A 532 19.41 22.29 -5.47
CA GLY A 532 19.87 20.92 -5.30
C GLY A 532 19.79 20.44 -3.84
N ASN A 533 18.96 21.06 -3.01
CA ASN A 533 18.63 20.53 -1.71
C ASN A 533 17.61 19.40 -1.88
N ASP A 534 17.89 18.25 -1.27
CA ASP A 534 17.03 17.07 -1.29
C ASP A 534 16.63 16.72 0.15
N PHE A 535 15.34 16.77 0.42
CA PHE A 535 14.78 16.47 1.72
C PHE A 535 15.23 15.11 2.27
N PHE A 536 15.22 14.06 1.43
CA PHE A 536 15.58 12.72 1.86
C PHE A 536 17.07 12.55 2.18
N GLN A 537 17.94 13.34 1.54
CA GLN A 537 19.37 13.36 1.83
C GLN A 537 19.69 14.15 3.11
N GLN A 538 18.83 15.08 3.50
CA GLN A 538 18.98 15.92 4.69
C GLN A 538 18.38 15.30 5.95
N ILE A 539 17.67 14.18 5.83
CA ILE A 539 17.09 13.49 6.99
C ILE A 539 18.20 12.98 7.91
N GLN A 540 18.11 13.39 9.17
CA GLN A 540 18.98 12.91 10.25
C GLN A 540 18.20 11.98 11.17
N PRO A 541 18.85 10.94 11.73
CA PRO A 541 18.27 10.12 12.79
C PRO A 541 17.78 10.99 13.96
N LEU A 542 16.63 10.65 14.52
CA LEU A 542 16.01 11.45 15.60
C LEU A 542 16.90 11.51 16.86
N CYS A 543 17.65 10.44 17.15
CA CYS A 543 18.60 10.42 18.27
C CYS A 543 19.76 11.42 18.15
N CYS A 544 19.98 12.00 16.98
CA CYS A 544 21.04 12.98 16.72
C CYS A 544 20.53 14.43 16.71
N LYS A 545 19.22 14.64 16.95
CA LYS A 545 18.60 15.97 17.05
C LYS A 545 18.57 16.42 18.52
N ASN A 546 19.76 16.74 19.11
CA ASN A 546 19.87 17.44 20.40
C ASN A 546 20.23 18.91 20.15
#